data_fe27a83dbd693c3f906a78ac2481ea24
#
_entry.id   fe27a83dbd693c3f906a78ac2481ea24
#
_cell.length_a   1.000
_cell.length_b   1.000
_cell.length_c   1.000
_cell.angle_alpha   90.00
_cell.angle_beta   90.00
_cell.angle_gamma   90.00
#
_symmetry.space_group_name_H-M   'P 1'
#
loop_
_entity.id
_entity.type
_entity.pdbx_description
1 polymer ?
#
loop_
_entity_poly.entity_id
_entity_poly.type
_entity_poly.pdbx_seq_one_letter_code
_entity_poly.pdbx_strand_id
1 'polypeptide(L)'
;MSSKEIQVRQNQELQLKIQYAARECYNTAEKLNYWVWGLCILSFVIGFLPNESGSVLLSVGSILCDVLAFLLNIALVKKNSNAAMLRKHFDDCVLKIGCEECSTSRETFELVEKICAKHPQKFATQIKNSGTDSPPGVKDWYSFSKKYEGSEAQFECQRMNAWWDSKLSQWRLGLAITSTVILMGAVFYLAPIKGIWTIIVCLVGIMLKLIERAREYILYYQLSYKISGVMEIIRLNQPPDEKALVVLQDLINQRRS
;
A
#
# COMPACT_ATOMS: atom_id res chain seq x y z
N MET A 1 19.24 -19.86 11.28
CA MET A 1 18.71 -19.84 9.88
C MET A 1 19.77 -19.21 8.97
N SER A 2 20.07 -19.77 7.80
CA SER A 2 21.07 -19.20 6.89
C SER A 2 20.42 -18.37 5.78
N SER A 3 21.17 -17.45 5.17
CA SER A 3 20.70 -16.69 4.01
C SER A 3 20.31 -17.59 2.83
N LYS A 4 20.96 -18.76 2.71
CA LYS A 4 20.58 -19.77 1.70
C LYS A 4 19.19 -20.36 1.96
N GLU A 5 18.84 -20.62 3.22
CA GLU A 5 17.51 -21.13 3.58
C GLU A 5 16.41 -20.12 3.28
N ILE A 6 16.63 -18.82 3.56
CA ILE A 6 15.70 -17.75 3.18
C ILE A 6 15.53 -17.74 1.67
N GLN A 7 16.63 -17.84 0.90
CA GLN A 7 16.59 -17.82 -0.56
C GLN A 7 15.85 -19.05 -1.14
N VAL A 8 16.02 -20.22 -0.56
CA VAL A 8 15.28 -21.41 -0.97
C VAL A 8 13.79 -21.27 -0.65
N ARG A 9 13.44 -20.84 0.56
CA ARG A 9 12.04 -20.70 0.99
C ARG A 9 11.28 -19.67 0.17
N GLN A 10 11.84 -18.47 -0.05
CA GLN A 10 11.14 -17.42 -0.80
C GLN A 10 10.82 -17.84 -2.25
N ASN A 11 11.58 -18.77 -2.82
CA ASN A 11 11.40 -19.28 -4.18
C ASN A 11 10.58 -20.59 -4.25
N GLN A 12 10.02 -21.06 -3.12
CA GLN A 12 9.06 -22.15 -3.15
C GLN A 12 7.81 -21.72 -3.91
N GLU A 13 7.18 -22.66 -4.64
CA GLU A 13 6.05 -22.38 -5.51
C GLU A 13 4.91 -21.62 -4.80
N LEU A 14 4.53 -22.07 -3.60
CA LEU A 14 3.49 -21.40 -2.81
C LEU A 14 3.88 -19.97 -2.44
N GLN A 15 5.14 -19.73 -2.06
CA GLN A 15 5.61 -18.40 -1.70
C GLN A 15 5.63 -17.44 -2.89
N LEU A 16 6.01 -17.92 -4.06
CA LEU A 16 5.94 -17.15 -5.31
C LEU A 16 4.49 -16.82 -5.67
N LYS A 17 3.54 -17.77 -5.51
CA LYS A 17 2.11 -17.53 -5.70
C LYS A 17 1.59 -16.45 -4.75
N ILE A 18 1.95 -16.51 -3.46
CA ILE A 18 1.55 -15.53 -2.43
C ILE A 18 2.10 -14.15 -2.78
N GLN A 19 3.38 -14.04 -3.15
CA GLN A 19 3.99 -12.77 -3.56
C GLN A 19 3.34 -12.18 -4.81
N TYR A 20 3.07 -13.01 -5.80
CA TYR A 20 2.35 -12.58 -6.99
C TYR A 20 0.94 -12.06 -6.64
N ALA A 21 0.20 -12.81 -5.83
CA ALA A 21 -1.15 -12.42 -5.40
C ALA A 21 -1.15 -11.10 -4.60
N ALA A 22 -0.18 -10.92 -3.69
CA ALA A 22 -0.01 -9.68 -2.96
C ALA A 22 0.25 -8.49 -3.91
N ARG A 23 1.14 -8.66 -4.88
CA ARG A 23 1.46 -7.64 -5.89
C ARG A 23 0.24 -7.28 -6.74
N GLU A 24 -0.54 -8.27 -7.19
CA GLU A 24 -1.76 -8.01 -7.98
C GLU A 24 -2.85 -7.32 -7.15
N CYS A 25 -2.94 -7.60 -5.85
CA CYS A 25 -3.82 -6.86 -4.95
C CYS A 25 -3.40 -5.38 -4.86
N TYR A 26 -2.11 -5.08 -4.68
CA TYR A 26 -1.61 -3.70 -4.66
C TYR A 26 -1.81 -3.00 -6.01
N ASN A 27 -1.49 -3.65 -7.12
CA ASN A 27 -1.72 -3.09 -8.46
C ASN A 27 -3.20 -2.77 -8.71
N THR A 28 -4.10 -3.63 -8.22
CA THR A 28 -5.54 -3.40 -8.32
C THR A 28 -5.98 -2.24 -7.43
N ALA A 29 -5.46 -2.16 -6.19
CA ALA A 29 -5.74 -1.07 -5.28
C ALA A 29 -5.25 0.28 -5.84
N GLU A 30 -4.07 0.31 -6.46
CA GLU A 30 -3.54 1.51 -7.12
C GLU A 30 -4.46 1.99 -8.26
N LYS A 31 -4.93 1.07 -9.12
CA LYS A 31 -5.90 1.41 -10.18
C LYS A 31 -7.21 1.95 -9.60
N LEU A 32 -7.75 1.31 -8.56
CA LEU A 32 -8.95 1.78 -7.88
C LEU A 32 -8.74 3.18 -7.28
N ASN A 33 -7.56 3.44 -6.72
CA ASN A 33 -7.23 4.75 -6.18
C ASN A 33 -7.24 5.85 -7.25
N TYR A 34 -6.72 5.59 -8.46
CA TYR A 34 -6.82 6.55 -9.57
C TYR A 34 -8.27 6.83 -9.96
N TRP A 35 -9.13 5.82 -9.99
CA TRP A 35 -10.55 6.01 -10.27
C TRP A 35 -11.26 6.81 -9.18
N VAL A 36 -10.98 6.55 -7.90
CA VAL A 36 -11.53 7.31 -6.77
C VAL A 36 -11.17 8.79 -6.88
N TRP A 37 -9.88 9.10 -7.13
CA TRP A 37 -9.46 10.49 -7.33
C TRP A 37 -10.10 11.13 -8.56
N GLY A 38 -10.18 10.41 -9.67
CA GLY A 38 -10.84 10.87 -10.89
C GLY A 38 -12.30 11.24 -10.67
N LEU A 39 -13.04 10.42 -9.94
CA LEU A 39 -14.44 10.69 -9.59
C LEU A 39 -14.59 11.87 -8.63
N CYS A 40 -13.73 11.99 -7.61
CA CYS A 40 -13.75 13.15 -6.71
C CYS A 40 -13.46 14.46 -7.46
N ILE A 41 -12.50 14.45 -8.39
CA ILE A 41 -12.19 15.61 -9.22
C ILE A 41 -13.36 15.93 -10.18
N LEU A 42 -13.95 14.90 -10.79
CA LEU A 42 -15.10 15.06 -11.67
C LEU A 42 -16.31 15.64 -10.93
N SER A 43 -16.62 15.12 -9.74
CA SER A 43 -17.67 15.66 -8.86
C SER A 43 -17.44 17.15 -8.58
N PHE A 44 -16.20 17.50 -8.20
CA PHE A 44 -15.80 18.88 -7.97
C PHE A 44 -16.00 19.77 -9.22
N VAL A 45 -15.53 19.34 -10.40
CA VAL A 45 -15.68 20.11 -11.66
C VAL A 45 -17.15 20.30 -12.02
N ILE A 46 -17.98 19.26 -11.92
CA ILE A 46 -19.43 19.34 -12.19
C ILE A 46 -20.08 20.37 -11.27
N GLY A 47 -19.72 20.41 -9.98
CA GLY A 47 -20.25 21.38 -9.02
C GLY A 47 -19.89 22.83 -9.33
N PHE A 48 -18.82 23.08 -10.11
CA PHE A 48 -18.41 24.43 -10.53
C PHE A 48 -18.96 24.89 -11.88
N LEU A 49 -19.60 24.01 -12.64
CA LEU A 49 -20.21 24.43 -13.91
C LEU A 49 -21.27 25.51 -13.67
N PRO A 50 -21.41 26.52 -14.58
CA PRO A 50 -22.44 27.53 -14.46
C PRO A 50 -23.83 26.88 -14.51
N ASN A 51 -24.60 27.11 -13.47
CA ASN A 51 -25.92 26.49 -13.33
C ASN A 51 -27.00 27.56 -13.60
N GLU A 52 -27.00 28.16 -14.81
CA GLU A 52 -27.94 29.20 -15.19
C GLU A 52 -29.41 28.71 -15.19
N SER A 53 -29.61 27.42 -15.33
CA SER A 53 -30.95 26.78 -15.43
C SER A 53 -31.34 25.94 -14.22
N GLY A 54 -30.59 26.01 -13.09
CA GLY A 54 -30.87 25.16 -11.89
C GLY A 54 -30.93 23.68 -12.23
N SER A 55 -30.01 23.15 -13.07
CA SER A 55 -30.13 21.78 -13.55
C SER A 55 -29.86 20.80 -12.43
N VAL A 56 -30.95 20.26 -11.88
CA VAL A 56 -30.96 19.13 -10.94
C VAL A 56 -30.06 18.01 -11.43
N LEU A 57 -29.92 17.87 -12.75
CA LEU A 57 -29.08 16.85 -13.41
C LEU A 57 -27.61 16.96 -13.03
N LEU A 58 -27.03 18.17 -12.98
CA LEU A 58 -25.63 18.38 -12.59
C LEU A 58 -25.41 18.05 -11.12
N SER A 59 -26.32 18.47 -10.24
CA SER A 59 -26.25 18.15 -8.82
C SER A 59 -26.35 16.63 -8.56
N VAL A 60 -27.27 15.96 -9.24
CA VAL A 60 -27.39 14.50 -9.18
C VAL A 60 -26.14 13.81 -9.71
N GLY A 61 -25.56 14.31 -10.82
CA GLY A 61 -24.32 13.80 -11.39
C GLY A 61 -23.13 13.87 -10.42
N SER A 62 -22.98 15.02 -9.72
CA SER A 62 -21.95 15.18 -8.69
C SER A 62 -22.13 14.18 -7.54
N ILE A 63 -23.34 14.06 -6.99
CA ILE A 63 -23.65 13.10 -5.91
C ILE A 63 -23.37 11.66 -6.35
N LEU A 64 -23.75 11.29 -7.57
CA LEU A 64 -23.48 9.96 -8.11
C LEU A 64 -21.96 9.69 -8.20
N CYS A 65 -21.15 10.64 -8.60
CA CYS A 65 -19.70 10.53 -8.61
C CYS A 65 -19.15 10.28 -7.21
N ASP A 66 -19.63 11.02 -6.20
CA ASP A 66 -19.19 10.85 -4.81
C ASP A 66 -19.59 9.50 -4.22
N VAL A 67 -20.83 9.04 -4.47
CA VAL A 67 -21.27 7.71 -4.06
C VAL A 67 -20.44 6.61 -4.72
N LEU A 68 -20.16 6.74 -6.02
CA LEU A 68 -19.34 5.77 -6.74
C LEU A 68 -17.89 5.76 -6.22
N ALA A 69 -17.33 6.94 -5.96
CA ALA A 69 -16.00 7.08 -5.36
C ALA A 69 -15.94 6.40 -3.99
N PHE A 70 -16.97 6.57 -3.15
CA PHE A 70 -17.07 5.90 -1.85
C PHE A 70 -17.11 4.38 -1.97
N LEU A 71 -17.92 3.83 -2.87
CA LEU A 71 -17.99 2.37 -3.10
C LEU A 71 -16.66 1.80 -3.61
N LEU A 72 -16.00 2.50 -4.54
CA LEU A 72 -14.68 2.11 -5.01
C LEU A 72 -13.62 2.20 -3.91
N ASN A 73 -13.73 3.16 -2.99
CA ASN A 73 -12.82 3.27 -1.85
C ASN A 73 -12.94 2.08 -0.89
N ILE A 74 -14.15 1.56 -0.65
CA ILE A 74 -14.34 0.32 0.13
C ILE A 74 -13.61 -0.85 -0.52
N ALA A 75 -13.75 -1.00 -1.83
CA ALA A 75 -13.06 -2.05 -2.59
C ALA A 75 -11.53 -1.87 -2.55
N LEU A 76 -11.03 -0.63 -2.62
CA LEU A 76 -9.62 -0.27 -2.50
C LEU A 76 -9.06 -0.70 -1.14
N VAL A 77 -9.71 -0.32 -0.04
CA VAL A 77 -9.29 -0.67 1.33
C VAL A 77 -9.22 -2.19 1.49
N LYS A 78 -10.23 -2.93 1.00
CA LYS A 78 -10.22 -4.40 1.02
C LYS A 78 -9.05 -5.00 0.25
N LYS A 79 -8.69 -4.42 -0.92
CA LYS A 79 -7.54 -4.90 -1.71
C LYS A 79 -6.21 -4.64 -1.03
N ASN A 80 -6.04 -3.48 -0.40
CA ASN A 80 -4.86 -3.16 0.40
C ASN A 80 -4.73 -4.11 1.61
N SER A 81 -5.82 -4.35 2.34
CA SER A 81 -5.84 -5.28 3.47
C SER A 81 -5.45 -6.70 3.05
N ASN A 82 -6.00 -7.21 1.94
CA ASN A 82 -5.62 -8.52 1.40
C ASN A 82 -4.13 -8.57 1.02
N ALA A 83 -3.61 -7.52 0.39
CA ALA A 83 -2.21 -7.44 0.01
C ALA A 83 -1.29 -7.43 1.25
N ALA A 84 -1.64 -6.66 2.28
CA ALA A 84 -0.91 -6.59 3.55
C ALA A 84 -0.91 -7.96 4.27
N MET A 85 -2.06 -8.63 4.33
CA MET A 85 -2.20 -9.97 4.90
C MET A 85 -1.30 -10.99 4.16
N LEU A 86 -1.32 -11.00 2.84
CA LEU A 86 -0.50 -11.90 2.02
C LEU A 86 1.00 -11.62 2.21
N ARG A 87 1.39 -10.35 2.28
CA ARG A 87 2.78 -9.96 2.56
C ARG A 87 3.23 -10.38 3.94
N LYS A 88 2.39 -10.17 4.97
CA LYS A 88 2.67 -10.65 6.32
C LYS A 88 2.88 -12.17 6.29
N HIS A 89 1.95 -12.91 5.70
CA HIS A 89 2.03 -14.36 5.62
C HIS A 89 3.31 -14.84 4.90
N PHE A 90 3.69 -14.18 3.81
CA PHE A 90 4.96 -14.46 3.13
C PHE A 90 6.17 -14.25 4.05
N ASP A 91 6.23 -13.11 4.74
CA ASP A 91 7.34 -12.82 5.65
C ASP A 91 7.40 -13.81 6.81
N ASP A 92 6.26 -14.15 7.42
CA ASP A 92 6.16 -15.13 8.51
C ASP A 92 6.70 -16.51 8.08
N CYS A 93 6.36 -16.97 6.86
CA CYS A 93 6.82 -18.25 6.34
C CYS A 93 8.29 -18.24 5.90
N VAL A 94 8.76 -17.16 5.32
CA VAL A 94 10.11 -17.05 4.75
C VAL A 94 11.13 -16.72 5.82
N LEU A 95 10.84 -15.74 6.68
CA LEU A 95 11.76 -15.25 7.70
C LEU A 95 11.66 -16.05 9.01
N LYS A 96 10.50 -16.66 9.33
CA LYS A 96 10.25 -17.40 10.56
C LYS A 96 10.60 -16.60 11.83
N ILE A 97 10.27 -15.33 11.87
CA ILE A 97 10.50 -14.47 13.01
C ILE A 97 9.32 -14.62 13.97
N GLY A 98 9.57 -15.16 15.17
CA GLY A 98 8.55 -15.40 16.18
C GLY A 98 7.54 -16.51 15.83
N CYS A 99 7.76 -17.28 14.77
CA CYS A 99 6.88 -18.38 14.36
C CYS A 99 7.71 -19.54 13.78
N GLU A 100 7.69 -20.69 14.42
CA GLU A 100 8.43 -21.87 13.93
C GLU A 100 7.72 -22.59 12.80
N GLU A 101 6.38 -22.68 12.86
CA GLU A 101 5.55 -23.33 11.86
C GLU A 101 4.63 -22.32 11.17
N CYS A 102 4.71 -22.25 9.86
CA CYS A 102 3.84 -21.43 9.04
C CYS A 102 2.83 -22.33 8.30
N SER A 103 1.58 -22.29 8.75
CA SER A 103 0.48 -22.96 8.06
C SER A 103 -0.35 -21.95 7.26
N THR A 104 -0.62 -22.27 6.01
CA THR A 104 -1.48 -21.43 5.16
C THR A 104 -2.94 -21.80 5.38
N SER A 105 -3.76 -20.83 5.79
CA SER A 105 -5.19 -21.06 5.96
C SER A 105 -5.85 -21.37 4.60
N ARG A 106 -6.93 -22.14 4.63
CA ARG A 106 -7.71 -22.47 3.43
C ARG A 106 -8.18 -21.22 2.68
N GLU A 107 -8.63 -20.21 3.41
CA GLU A 107 -9.10 -18.94 2.84
C GLU A 107 -7.98 -18.19 2.10
N THR A 108 -6.78 -18.15 2.69
CA THR A 108 -5.61 -17.55 2.06
C THR A 108 -5.22 -18.32 0.78
N PHE A 109 -5.23 -19.64 0.83
CA PHE A 109 -4.92 -20.48 -0.33
C PHE A 109 -5.93 -20.26 -1.46
N GLU A 110 -7.24 -20.30 -1.18
CA GLU A 110 -8.31 -20.05 -2.16
C GLU A 110 -8.19 -18.65 -2.79
N LEU A 111 -7.88 -17.63 -1.98
CA LEU A 111 -7.65 -16.27 -2.46
C LEU A 111 -6.47 -16.20 -3.43
N VAL A 112 -5.35 -16.83 -3.08
CA VAL A 112 -4.12 -16.87 -3.90
C VAL A 112 -4.39 -17.56 -5.23
N GLU A 113 -4.99 -18.76 -5.21
CA GLU A 113 -5.30 -19.51 -6.44
C GLU A 113 -6.25 -18.74 -7.35
N LYS A 114 -7.29 -18.09 -6.78
CA LYS A 114 -8.22 -17.24 -7.55
C LYS A 114 -7.50 -16.09 -8.27
N ILE A 115 -6.52 -15.48 -7.61
CA ILE A 115 -5.78 -14.35 -8.20
C ILE A 115 -4.80 -14.86 -9.27
N CYS A 116 -4.11 -15.97 -9.03
CA CYS A 116 -3.20 -16.57 -10.00
C CYS A 116 -3.93 -17.05 -11.29
N ALA A 117 -5.11 -17.62 -11.12
CA ALA A 117 -5.92 -18.11 -12.25
C ALA A 117 -6.49 -16.97 -13.13
N LYS A 118 -6.58 -15.75 -12.63
CA LYS A 118 -7.16 -14.61 -13.38
C LYS A 118 -6.34 -14.21 -14.60
N HIS A 119 -5.00 -14.29 -14.51
CA HIS A 119 -4.08 -13.91 -15.58
C HIS A 119 -2.92 -14.92 -15.69
N PRO A 120 -3.15 -16.14 -16.20
CA PRO A 120 -2.18 -17.24 -16.12
C PRO A 120 -0.87 -16.96 -16.86
N GLN A 121 -0.90 -16.29 -18.00
CA GLN A 121 0.32 -15.93 -18.73
C GLN A 121 1.18 -14.92 -17.97
N LYS A 122 0.55 -13.88 -17.39
CA LYS A 122 1.23 -12.90 -16.56
C LYS A 122 1.82 -13.55 -15.31
N PHE A 123 1.06 -14.43 -14.67
CA PHE A 123 1.52 -15.22 -13.53
C PHE A 123 2.76 -16.03 -13.89
N ALA A 124 2.69 -16.85 -14.96
CA ALA A 124 3.80 -17.70 -15.39
C ALA A 124 5.09 -16.91 -15.72
N THR A 125 4.97 -15.69 -16.22
CA THR A 125 6.11 -14.81 -16.48
C THR A 125 6.67 -14.24 -15.17
N GLN A 126 5.82 -13.72 -14.29
CA GLN A 126 6.28 -13.04 -13.08
C GLN A 126 6.90 -13.97 -12.03
N ILE A 127 6.52 -15.23 -11.96
CA ILE A 127 7.16 -16.20 -11.05
C ILE A 127 8.55 -16.66 -11.54
N LYS A 128 8.85 -16.51 -12.83
CA LYS A 128 10.18 -16.82 -13.39
C LYS A 128 11.14 -15.66 -13.27
N ASN A 129 10.65 -14.45 -13.35
CA ASN A 129 11.42 -13.23 -13.35
C ASN A 129 11.69 -12.73 -11.94
N SER A 130 12.84 -12.09 -11.74
CA SER A 130 13.21 -11.33 -10.55
C SER A 130 12.67 -9.90 -10.62
N GLY A 131 12.85 -9.12 -9.56
CA GLY A 131 12.45 -7.71 -9.53
C GLY A 131 13.22 -6.82 -10.51
N THR A 132 14.38 -7.25 -10.98
CA THR A 132 15.24 -6.50 -11.92
C THR A 132 15.00 -6.84 -13.39
N ASP A 133 14.24 -7.90 -13.67
CA ASP A 133 13.95 -8.33 -15.03
C ASP A 133 12.86 -7.47 -15.69
N SER A 134 12.72 -7.57 -17.00
CA SER A 134 11.68 -6.91 -17.78
C SER A 134 10.79 -7.95 -18.49
N PRO A 135 9.50 -8.08 -18.14
CA PRO A 135 8.82 -7.38 -17.05
C PRO A 135 9.29 -7.87 -15.66
N PRO A 136 9.24 -6.99 -14.63
CA PRO A 136 9.72 -7.36 -13.31
C PRO A 136 8.84 -8.46 -12.67
N GLY A 137 9.50 -9.43 -12.03
CA GLY A 137 8.85 -10.57 -11.38
C GLY A 137 8.86 -10.51 -9.86
N VAL A 138 8.58 -11.66 -9.25
CA VAL A 138 8.51 -11.85 -7.79
C VAL A 138 9.56 -12.82 -7.25
N LYS A 139 10.34 -13.43 -8.13
CA LYS A 139 11.44 -14.32 -7.76
C LYS A 139 12.56 -13.54 -7.09
N ASP A 140 13.26 -14.16 -6.18
CA ASP A 140 14.41 -13.57 -5.44
C ASP A 140 14.05 -12.23 -4.78
N TRP A 141 12.89 -12.18 -4.11
CA TRP A 141 12.35 -10.96 -3.49
C TRP A 141 13.35 -10.31 -2.53
N TYR A 142 13.96 -11.12 -1.64
CA TYR A 142 15.04 -10.67 -0.79
C TYR A 142 16.37 -10.94 -1.51
N SER A 143 17.04 -9.87 -1.93
CA SER A 143 18.36 -9.90 -2.56
C SER A 143 19.39 -9.30 -1.61
N PHE A 144 20.07 -10.12 -0.85
CA PHE A 144 21.12 -9.70 0.08
C PHE A 144 22.37 -10.57 -0.03
N SER A 145 23.46 -10.12 0.61
CA SER A 145 24.71 -10.86 0.58
C SER A 145 24.56 -12.25 1.23
N LYS A 146 25.12 -13.28 0.58
CA LYS A 146 25.16 -14.65 1.10
C LYS A 146 26.01 -14.80 2.38
N LYS A 147 26.60 -13.72 2.89
CA LYS A 147 27.48 -13.71 4.07
C LYS A 147 26.73 -13.65 5.40
N TYR A 148 25.46 -13.25 5.39
CA TYR A 148 24.66 -13.12 6.62
C TYR A 148 24.09 -14.44 7.07
N GLU A 149 24.14 -14.70 8.37
CA GLU A 149 23.60 -15.90 9.01
C GLU A 149 22.72 -15.55 10.21
N GLY A 150 21.84 -16.47 10.59
CA GLY A 150 21.00 -16.34 11.77
C GLY A 150 20.10 -15.11 11.73
N SER A 151 20.05 -14.45 12.85
CA SER A 151 19.27 -13.21 13.07
C SER A 151 19.74 -12.03 12.22
N GLU A 152 21.02 -12.01 11.82
CA GLU A 152 21.51 -10.96 10.91
C GLU A 152 20.87 -11.04 9.51
N ALA A 153 20.72 -12.24 8.96
CA ALA A 153 20.07 -12.44 7.67
C ALA A 153 18.59 -12.03 7.71
N GLN A 154 17.88 -12.35 8.82
CA GLN A 154 16.51 -11.91 9.04
C GLN A 154 16.42 -10.38 9.14
N PHE A 155 17.31 -9.74 9.90
CA PHE A 155 17.38 -8.29 10.04
C PHE A 155 17.60 -7.59 8.70
N GLU A 156 18.52 -8.10 7.87
CA GLU A 156 18.77 -7.50 6.55
C GLU A 156 17.52 -7.55 5.64
N CYS A 157 16.74 -8.63 5.68
CA CYS A 157 15.48 -8.70 4.96
C CYS A 157 14.47 -7.65 5.46
N GLN A 158 14.34 -7.49 6.79
CA GLN A 158 13.47 -6.48 7.39
C GLN A 158 13.94 -5.06 7.04
N ARG A 159 15.26 -4.82 7.06
CA ARG A 159 15.85 -3.54 6.67
C ARG A 159 15.54 -3.17 5.23
N MET A 160 15.59 -4.12 4.30
CA MET A 160 15.20 -3.90 2.91
C MET A 160 13.73 -3.49 2.80
N ASN A 161 12.82 -4.19 3.47
CA ASN A 161 11.41 -3.84 3.50
C ASN A 161 11.18 -2.41 4.03
N ALA A 162 11.85 -2.06 5.15
CA ALA A 162 11.74 -0.75 5.77
C ALA A 162 12.27 0.37 4.86
N TRP A 163 13.38 0.15 4.17
CA TRP A 163 14.00 1.16 3.29
C TRP A 163 13.12 1.51 2.09
N TRP A 164 12.59 0.52 1.39
CA TRP A 164 11.73 0.73 0.23
C TRP A 164 10.48 1.52 0.59
N ASP A 165 9.87 1.18 1.68
CA ASP A 165 8.64 1.83 2.13
C ASP A 165 8.87 3.29 2.58
N SER A 166 10.00 3.59 3.22
CA SER A 166 10.30 4.98 3.64
C SER A 166 10.51 5.93 2.46
N LYS A 167 11.17 5.48 1.40
CA LYS A 167 11.35 6.26 0.16
C LYS A 167 10.02 6.58 -0.52
N LEU A 168 9.12 5.60 -0.61
CA LEU A 168 7.78 5.79 -1.18
C LEU A 168 6.92 6.76 -0.37
N SER A 169 7.04 6.74 0.97
CA SER A 169 6.23 7.61 1.84
C SER A 169 6.58 9.09 1.70
N GLN A 170 7.85 9.43 1.58
CA GLN A 170 8.30 10.82 1.41
C GLN A 170 7.73 11.45 0.13
N TRP A 171 7.74 10.71 -0.97
CA TRP A 171 7.17 11.16 -2.24
C TRP A 171 5.65 11.37 -2.15
N ARG A 172 4.94 10.44 -1.52
CA ARG A 172 3.48 10.51 -1.32
C ARG A 172 3.08 11.68 -0.41
N LEU A 173 3.85 11.94 0.64
CA LEU A 173 3.63 13.08 1.52
C LEU A 173 3.80 14.41 0.76
N GLY A 174 4.85 14.54 -0.03
CA GLY A 174 5.07 15.72 -0.88
C GLY A 174 3.90 15.98 -1.83
N LEU A 175 3.43 14.95 -2.53
CA LEU A 175 2.28 15.05 -3.41
C LEU A 175 0.99 15.45 -2.67
N ALA A 176 0.74 14.91 -1.49
CA ALA A 176 -0.45 15.24 -0.71
C ALA A 176 -0.43 16.70 -0.23
N ILE A 177 0.71 17.19 0.26
CA ILE A 177 0.86 18.60 0.66
C ILE A 177 0.62 19.52 -0.54
N THR A 178 1.27 19.23 -1.67
CA THR A 178 1.12 20.03 -2.89
C THR A 178 -0.33 20.05 -3.37
N SER A 179 -1.01 18.90 -3.40
CA SER A 179 -2.43 18.82 -3.78
C SER A 179 -3.33 19.62 -2.84
N THR A 180 -3.05 19.57 -1.53
CA THR A 180 -3.81 20.33 -0.52
C THR A 180 -3.63 21.84 -0.71
N VAL A 181 -2.40 22.31 -0.95
CA VAL A 181 -2.11 23.72 -1.19
C VAL A 181 -2.82 24.21 -2.47
N ILE A 182 -2.76 23.45 -3.56
CA ILE A 182 -3.45 23.79 -4.82
C ILE A 182 -4.96 23.88 -4.59
N LEU A 183 -5.55 22.93 -3.87
CA LEU A 183 -6.97 22.92 -3.58
C LEU A 183 -7.39 24.13 -2.74
N MET A 184 -6.63 24.44 -1.68
CA MET A 184 -6.88 25.62 -0.85
C MET A 184 -6.82 26.92 -1.67
N GLY A 185 -5.83 27.04 -2.55
CA GLY A 185 -5.74 28.18 -3.49
C GLY A 185 -6.96 28.30 -4.40
N ALA A 186 -7.44 27.18 -4.95
CA ALA A 186 -8.65 27.15 -5.76
C ALA A 186 -9.90 27.57 -4.96
N VAL A 187 -10.03 27.13 -3.71
CA VAL A 187 -11.12 27.52 -2.80
C VAL A 187 -11.11 29.04 -2.57
N PHE A 188 -9.98 29.61 -2.19
CA PHE A 188 -9.85 31.06 -1.95
C PHE A 188 -10.17 31.88 -3.21
N TYR A 189 -9.77 31.43 -4.39
CA TYR A 189 -10.05 32.09 -5.64
C TYR A 189 -11.54 32.05 -6.02
N LEU A 190 -12.23 30.94 -5.76
CA LEU A 190 -13.59 30.71 -6.21
C LEU A 190 -14.66 31.13 -5.17
N ALA A 191 -14.30 31.22 -3.89
CA ALA A 191 -15.24 31.57 -2.82
C ALA A 191 -16.00 32.91 -3.04
N PRO A 192 -15.34 34.01 -3.49
CA PRO A 192 -16.04 35.27 -3.77
C PRO A 192 -17.02 35.19 -4.94
N ILE A 193 -16.80 34.26 -5.88
CA ILE A 193 -17.54 34.16 -7.15
C ILE A 193 -18.79 33.32 -6.99
N LYS A 194 -18.72 32.18 -6.29
CA LYS A 194 -19.79 31.16 -6.26
C LYS A 194 -20.57 31.09 -4.93
N GLY A 195 -20.13 31.79 -3.93
CA GLY A 195 -20.68 31.68 -2.57
C GLY A 195 -20.15 30.46 -1.81
N ILE A 196 -19.93 30.67 -0.51
CA ILE A 196 -19.21 29.73 0.35
C ILE A 196 -19.93 28.37 0.49
N TRP A 197 -21.26 28.37 0.54
CA TRP A 197 -22.04 27.14 0.72
C TRP A 197 -21.93 26.19 -0.50
N THR A 198 -21.99 26.75 -1.71
CA THR A 198 -21.83 25.97 -2.94
C THR A 198 -20.46 25.29 -2.98
N ILE A 199 -19.43 26.02 -2.58
CA ILE A 199 -18.05 25.50 -2.55
C ILE A 199 -17.92 24.37 -1.52
N ILE A 200 -18.47 24.55 -0.31
CA ILE A 200 -18.42 23.52 0.74
C ILE A 200 -19.05 22.23 0.23
N VAL A 201 -20.24 22.29 -0.37
CA VAL A 201 -20.93 21.09 -0.88
C VAL A 201 -20.12 20.40 -1.98
N CYS A 202 -19.56 21.15 -2.93
CA CYS A 202 -18.75 20.59 -4.02
C CYS A 202 -17.40 20.00 -3.55
N LEU A 203 -16.91 20.43 -2.38
CA LEU A 203 -15.63 20.01 -1.84
C LEU A 203 -15.72 18.79 -0.94
N VAL A 204 -16.91 18.38 -0.46
CA VAL A 204 -17.05 17.34 0.56
C VAL A 204 -16.32 16.06 0.17
N GLY A 205 -16.50 15.54 -1.05
CA GLY A 205 -15.86 14.31 -1.52
C GLY A 205 -14.32 14.42 -1.51
N ILE A 206 -13.80 15.50 -2.06
CA ILE A 206 -12.34 15.75 -2.11
C ILE A 206 -11.75 15.99 -0.71
N MET A 207 -12.45 16.74 0.15
CA MET A 207 -12.00 17.03 1.52
C MET A 207 -11.94 15.75 2.37
N LEU A 208 -12.96 14.91 2.30
CA LEU A 208 -12.96 13.63 3.01
C LEU A 208 -11.78 12.75 2.56
N LYS A 209 -11.52 12.71 1.25
CA LYS A 209 -10.38 11.95 0.73
C LYS A 209 -9.02 12.51 1.16
N LEU A 210 -8.88 13.83 1.22
CA LEU A 210 -7.66 14.47 1.71
C LEU A 210 -7.44 14.24 3.21
N ILE A 211 -8.50 14.30 4.02
CA ILE A 211 -8.44 14.02 5.46
C ILE A 211 -8.03 12.55 5.70
N GLU A 212 -8.64 11.62 4.96
CA GLU A 212 -8.25 10.19 5.00
C GLU A 212 -6.76 10.02 4.69
N ARG A 213 -6.28 10.65 3.63
CA ARG A 213 -4.86 10.59 3.23
C ARG A 213 -3.93 11.26 4.24
N ALA A 214 -4.30 12.40 4.78
CA ALA A 214 -3.50 13.06 5.80
C ALA A 214 -3.34 12.18 7.04
N ARG A 215 -4.44 11.53 7.49
CA ARG A 215 -4.40 10.57 8.59
C ARG A 215 -3.49 9.38 8.30
N GLU A 216 -3.61 8.76 7.12
CA GLU A 216 -2.72 7.67 6.69
C GLU A 216 -1.25 8.09 6.72
N TYR A 217 -0.91 9.27 6.20
CA TYR A 217 0.47 9.75 6.17
C TYR A 217 1.04 10.06 7.54
N ILE A 218 0.23 10.61 8.46
CA ILE A 218 0.66 10.85 9.85
C ILE A 218 0.98 9.52 10.54
N LEU A 219 0.09 8.53 10.44
CA LEU A 219 0.31 7.18 11.00
C LEU A 219 1.54 6.53 10.38
N TYR A 220 1.69 6.63 9.08
CA TYR A 220 2.82 6.07 8.35
C TYR A 220 4.15 6.72 8.77
N TYR A 221 4.18 8.04 8.94
CA TYR A 221 5.35 8.76 9.42
C TYR A 221 5.74 8.32 10.83
N GLN A 222 4.76 8.24 11.74
CA GLN A 222 5.00 7.81 13.13
C GLN A 222 5.56 6.37 13.17
N LEU A 223 5.00 5.45 12.38
CA LEU A 223 5.50 4.07 12.30
C LEU A 223 6.89 4.01 11.67
N SER A 224 7.15 4.77 10.63
CA SER A 224 8.47 4.84 10.01
C SER A 224 9.54 5.35 10.96
N TYR A 225 9.21 6.34 11.80
CA TYR A 225 10.10 6.84 12.84
C TYR A 225 10.40 5.76 13.90
N LYS A 226 9.37 5.05 14.40
CA LYS A 226 9.54 3.94 15.34
C LYS A 226 10.38 2.81 14.74
N ILE A 227 10.13 2.42 13.50
CA ILE A 227 10.91 1.42 12.77
C ILE A 227 12.38 1.82 12.69
N SER A 228 12.67 3.08 12.35
CA SER A 228 14.05 3.57 12.29
C SER A 228 14.74 3.53 13.63
N GLY A 229 14.05 3.89 14.72
CA GLY A 229 14.60 3.80 16.08
C GLY A 229 14.93 2.36 16.51
N VAL A 230 14.02 1.41 16.24
CA VAL A 230 14.26 -0.01 16.55
C VAL A 230 15.42 -0.55 15.71
N MET A 231 15.50 -0.21 14.43
CA MET A 231 16.60 -0.62 13.56
C MET A 231 17.96 -0.12 14.06
N GLU A 232 18.02 1.11 14.57
CA GLU A 232 19.26 1.67 15.12
C GLU A 232 19.68 0.91 16.40
N ILE A 233 18.73 0.61 17.30
CA ILE A 233 19.00 -0.18 18.50
C ILE A 233 19.53 -1.58 18.14
N ILE A 234 18.94 -2.23 17.12
CA ILE A 234 19.42 -3.53 16.66
C ILE A 234 20.84 -3.45 16.09
N ARG A 235 21.17 -2.37 15.36
CA ARG A 235 22.53 -2.17 14.78
C ARG A 235 23.60 -1.99 15.86
N LEU A 236 23.24 -1.36 16.97
CA LEU A 236 24.16 -1.15 18.10
C LEU A 236 24.40 -2.43 18.92
N ASN A 237 23.42 -3.34 18.94
CA ASN A 237 23.43 -4.57 19.75
C ASN A 237 23.56 -5.82 18.84
N GLN A 238 24.65 -5.95 18.12
CA GLN A 238 24.87 -7.13 17.28
C GLN A 238 25.49 -8.29 18.08
N PRO A 239 25.06 -9.54 17.85
CA PRO A 239 24.04 -10.00 16.90
C PRO A 239 22.62 -9.59 17.32
N PRO A 240 21.69 -9.41 16.35
CA PRO A 240 20.30 -9.01 16.63
C PRO A 240 19.60 -9.96 17.60
N ASP A 241 18.97 -9.38 18.65
CA ASP A 241 18.11 -10.17 19.55
C ASP A 241 16.80 -10.56 18.86
N GLU A 242 16.36 -11.79 19.05
CA GLU A 242 15.14 -12.32 18.44
C GLU A 242 13.89 -11.51 18.85
N LYS A 243 13.81 -11.06 20.10
CA LYS A 243 12.70 -10.21 20.57
C LYS A 243 12.65 -8.87 19.81
N ALA A 244 13.80 -8.27 19.55
CA ALA A 244 13.88 -7.03 18.79
C ALA A 244 13.46 -7.23 17.34
N LEU A 245 13.78 -8.37 16.73
CA LEU A 245 13.33 -8.73 15.38
C LEU A 245 11.81 -8.92 15.31
N VAL A 246 11.20 -9.54 16.32
CA VAL A 246 9.73 -9.68 16.44
C VAL A 246 9.07 -8.31 16.50
N VAL A 247 9.55 -7.41 17.38
CA VAL A 247 9.03 -6.04 17.49
C VAL A 247 9.16 -5.28 16.16
N LEU A 248 10.30 -5.43 15.48
CA LEU A 248 10.50 -4.80 14.18
C LEU A 248 9.53 -5.34 13.11
N GLN A 249 9.31 -6.67 13.10
CA GLN A 249 8.36 -7.30 12.16
C GLN A 249 6.93 -6.83 12.43
N ASP A 250 6.53 -6.72 13.68
CA ASP A 250 5.20 -6.22 14.04
C ASP A 250 4.99 -4.76 13.60
N LEU A 251 5.97 -3.89 13.77
CA LEU A 251 5.92 -2.51 13.29
C LEU A 251 5.84 -2.44 11.75
N ILE A 252 6.59 -3.29 11.04
CA ILE A 252 6.52 -3.39 9.58
C ILE A 252 5.12 -3.85 9.14
N ASN A 253 4.53 -4.84 9.82
CA ASN A 253 3.19 -5.35 9.52
C ASN A 253 2.11 -4.30 9.83
N GLN A 254 2.20 -3.59 10.95
CA GLN A 254 1.30 -2.48 11.28
C GLN A 254 1.34 -1.35 10.24
N ARG A 255 2.52 -1.07 9.70
CA ARG A 255 2.64 -0.03 8.66
C ARG A 255 1.99 -0.45 7.33
N ARG A 256 1.88 -1.74 7.03
CA ARG A 256 1.25 -2.27 5.81
C ARG A 256 -0.26 -2.36 5.89
N SER A 257 -0.82 -2.50 7.11
CA SER A 257 -2.27 -2.60 7.37
C SER A 257 -2.95 -1.23 7.35
#